data_b8ffacdad2dcea5ddf01a68b43493e4b
#
_entry.id   b8ffacdad2dcea5ddf01a68b43493e4b
#
_cell.length_a   1.000
_cell.length_b   1.000
_cell.length_c   1.000
_cell.angle_alpha   90.00
_cell.angle_beta   90.00
_cell.angle_gamma   90.00
#
_symmetry.space_group_name_H-M   'P 1'
#
loop_
_entity.id
_entity.type
_entity.pdbx_description
1 polymer ?
#
loop_
_entity_poly.entity_id
_entity_poly.type
_entity_poly.pdbx_seq_one_letter_code
_entity_poly.pdbx_strand_id
1 'polypeptide(L)'
;MAKKNARNTRGKIVEAAWQLFYEQGYEDTTVEEIIASSHTSKGSFYHYFDGKDALLSTLSDLFDQKYLALQEAMDPAMPAMDKLLFLNRALFRMIENSVSMDLLARLLSTQLVTNGERHLLDHKRIYYRLLRRIIAEGQAAGQLSQGRSVNDMVKVYALCERALLYDWCLCGGEYPLCDYAARQMPHFLCDFLPPPSSKNGSGENP
;
A
#
# COMPACT_ATOMS: atom_id res chain seq x y z
N MET A 1 -28.44 16.68 0.08
CA MET A 1 -28.82 15.31 -0.31
C MET A 1 -28.02 14.77 -1.51
N ALA A 2 -27.69 15.54 -2.54
CA ALA A 2 -26.98 15.07 -3.73
C ALA A 2 -25.57 14.44 -3.48
N LYS A 3 -24.76 15.02 -2.61
CA LYS A 3 -23.40 14.46 -2.31
C LYS A 3 -23.43 13.09 -1.61
N LYS A 4 -24.46 12.76 -0.84
CA LYS A 4 -24.60 11.46 -0.15
C LYS A 4 -25.00 10.35 -1.13
N ASN A 5 -25.88 10.67 -2.11
CA ASN A 5 -26.26 9.73 -3.16
C ASN A 5 -25.10 9.45 -4.14
N ALA A 6 -24.32 10.45 -4.51
CA ALA A 6 -23.18 10.29 -5.41
C ALA A 6 -22.07 9.39 -4.80
N ARG A 7 -21.76 9.53 -3.52
CA ARG A 7 -20.83 8.62 -2.81
C ARG A 7 -21.36 7.19 -2.77
N ASN A 8 -22.67 7.01 -2.63
CA ASN A 8 -23.29 5.69 -2.63
C ASN A 8 -23.19 5.02 -4.01
N THR A 9 -23.40 5.76 -5.12
CA THR A 9 -23.34 5.23 -6.49
C THR A 9 -21.94 4.78 -6.87
N ARG A 10 -20.91 5.63 -6.64
CA ARG A 10 -19.50 5.26 -6.89
C ARG A 10 -19.11 4.02 -6.07
N GLY A 11 -19.50 3.99 -4.78
CA GLY A 11 -19.23 2.84 -3.91
C GLY A 11 -19.83 1.55 -4.41
N LYS A 12 -21.10 1.57 -4.85
CA LYS A 12 -21.78 0.39 -5.42
C LYS A 12 -21.08 -0.13 -6.69
N ILE A 13 -20.64 0.77 -7.58
CA ILE A 13 -19.93 0.38 -8.79
C ILE A 13 -18.59 -0.30 -8.41
N VAL A 14 -17.83 0.26 -7.48
CA VAL A 14 -16.56 -0.29 -7.02
C VAL A 14 -16.77 -1.66 -6.35
N GLU A 15 -17.73 -1.78 -5.45
CA GLU A 15 -18.04 -3.04 -4.74
C GLU A 15 -18.42 -4.15 -5.73
N ALA A 16 -19.35 -3.87 -6.67
CA ALA A 16 -19.76 -4.81 -7.70
C ALA A 16 -18.58 -5.22 -8.61
N ALA A 17 -17.75 -4.26 -9.02
CA ALA A 17 -16.59 -4.54 -9.83
C ALA A 17 -15.59 -5.47 -9.12
N TRP A 18 -15.28 -5.19 -7.85
CA TRP A 18 -14.34 -6.01 -7.09
C TRP A 18 -14.89 -7.41 -6.81
N GLN A 19 -16.20 -7.54 -6.57
CA GLN A 19 -16.84 -8.85 -6.44
C GLN A 19 -16.68 -9.67 -7.73
N LEU A 20 -17.01 -9.08 -8.89
CA LEU A 20 -16.87 -9.75 -10.18
C LEU A 20 -15.41 -10.08 -10.53
N PHE A 21 -14.47 -9.17 -10.25
CA PHE A 21 -13.04 -9.43 -10.45
C PHE A 21 -12.54 -10.60 -9.59
N TYR A 22 -13.10 -10.76 -8.41
CA TYR A 22 -12.75 -11.89 -7.54
C TYR A 22 -13.39 -13.20 -8.01
N GLU A 23 -14.65 -13.18 -8.43
CA GLU A 23 -15.43 -14.37 -8.79
C GLU A 23 -15.03 -14.96 -10.15
N GLN A 24 -14.82 -14.12 -11.16
CA GLN A 24 -14.58 -14.56 -12.54
C GLN A 24 -13.29 -14.02 -13.15
N GLY A 25 -12.55 -13.20 -12.44
CA GLY A 25 -11.31 -12.59 -12.93
C GLY A 25 -11.53 -11.25 -13.65
N TYR A 26 -10.44 -10.50 -13.79
CA TYR A 26 -10.49 -9.17 -14.38
C TYR A 26 -10.81 -9.21 -15.89
N GLU A 27 -10.19 -10.12 -16.65
CA GLU A 27 -10.37 -10.18 -18.11
C GLU A 27 -11.82 -10.51 -18.50
N ASP A 28 -12.39 -11.49 -17.83
CA ASP A 28 -13.72 -11.99 -18.14
C ASP A 28 -14.85 -11.10 -17.59
N THR A 29 -14.52 -10.08 -16.79
CA THR A 29 -15.49 -9.10 -16.30
C THR A 29 -15.68 -7.97 -17.31
N THR A 30 -16.93 -7.69 -17.66
CA THR A 30 -17.32 -6.61 -18.57
C THR A 30 -17.88 -5.40 -17.81
N VAL A 31 -17.82 -4.21 -18.42
CA VAL A 31 -18.45 -2.99 -17.88
C VAL A 31 -19.95 -3.17 -17.74
N GLU A 32 -20.57 -3.86 -18.67
CA GLU A 32 -22.01 -4.16 -18.69
C GLU A 32 -22.42 -5.01 -17.47
N GLU A 33 -21.66 -6.02 -17.10
CA GLU A 33 -21.89 -6.83 -15.91
C GLU A 33 -21.73 -6.02 -14.62
N ILE A 34 -20.73 -5.15 -14.57
CA ILE A 34 -20.53 -4.24 -13.42
C ILE A 34 -21.73 -3.31 -13.26
N ILE A 35 -22.23 -2.73 -14.35
CA ILE A 35 -23.40 -1.86 -14.35
C ILE A 35 -24.64 -2.63 -13.86
N ALA A 36 -24.85 -3.85 -14.36
CA ALA A 36 -25.97 -4.70 -13.96
C ALA A 36 -25.88 -5.09 -12.47
N SER A 37 -24.73 -5.58 -12.02
CA SER A 37 -24.50 -6.01 -10.63
C SER A 37 -24.59 -4.85 -9.63
N SER A 38 -24.09 -3.66 -9.99
CA SER A 38 -24.17 -2.47 -9.13
C SER A 38 -25.56 -1.82 -9.11
N HIS A 39 -26.50 -2.29 -9.95
CA HIS A 39 -27.81 -1.65 -10.14
C HIS A 39 -27.70 -0.16 -10.47
N THR A 40 -26.73 0.22 -11.31
CA THR A 40 -26.52 1.60 -11.74
C THR A 40 -26.82 1.76 -13.23
N SER A 41 -26.83 3.00 -13.71
CA SER A 41 -26.99 3.26 -15.16
C SER A 41 -25.63 3.35 -15.85
N LYS A 42 -25.61 3.10 -17.16
CA LYS A 42 -24.41 3.30 -18.02
C LYS A 42 -23.86 4.72 -17.89
N GLY A 43 -24.74 5.71 -17.88
CA GLY A 43 -24.32 7.11 -17.67
C GLY A 43 -23.71 7.36 -16.28
N SER A 44 -24.23 6.70 -15.24
CA SER A 44 -23.63 6.77 -13.89
C SER A 44 -22.25 6.13 -13.85
N PHE A 45 -22.05 5.00 -14.51
CA PHE A 45 -20.74 4.36 -14.59
C PHE A 45 -19.70 5.30 -15.22
N TYR A 46 -19.98 5.77 -16.45
CA TYR A 46 -19.06 6.62 -17.21
C TYR A 46 -18.90 8.04 -16.65
N HIS A 47 -19.77 8.46 -15.73
CA HIS A 47 -19.56 9.67 -14.94
C HIS A 47 -18.42 9.52 -13.93
N TYR A 48 -18.17 8.31 -13.42
CA TYR A 48 -17.13 8.06 -12.40
C TYR A 48 -15.89 7.39 -12.95
N PHE A 49 -16.01 6.59 -14.01
CA PHE A 49 -14.95 5.73 -14.53
C PHE A 49 -14.95 5.72 -16.03
N ASP A 50 -13.82 6.03 -16.65
CA ASP A 50 -13.67 6.02 -18.12
C ASP A 50 -13.71 4.60 -18.71
N GLY A 51 -13.62 3.58 -17.90
CA GLY A 51 -13.65 2.17 -18.26
C GLY A 51 -13.25 1.26 -17.12
N LYS A 52 -13.12 -0.04 -17.41
CA LYS A 52 -12.75 -1.07 -16.45
C LYS A 52 -11.38 -0.80 -15.80
N ASP A 53 -10.41 -0.29 -16.57
CA ASP A 53 -9.06 0.00 -16.09
C ASP A 53 -9.04 1.10 -15.02
N ALA A 54 -9.97 2.07 -15.11
CA ALA A 54 -10.08 3.13 -14.11
C ALA A 54 -10.47 2.60 -12.72
N LEU A 55 -11.14 1.44 -12.66
CA LEU A 55 -11.48 0.77 -11.40
C LEU A 55 -10.26 0.18 -10.69
N LEU A 56 -9.20 -0.19 -11.41
CA LEU A 56 -7.97 -0.70 -10.80
C LEU A 56 -7.35 0.31 -9.83
N SER A 57 -7.49 1.61 -10.11
CA SER A 57 -7.01 2.65 -9.19
C SER A 57 -7.67 2.60 -7.81
N THR A 58 -8.89 2.06 -7.73
CA THR A 58 -9.63 1.92 -6.46
C THR A 58 -9.06 0.86 -5.53
N LEU A 59 -8.17 -0.03 -6.02
CA LEU A 59 -7.40 -0.94 -5.16
C LEU A 59 -6.53 -0.17 -4.17
N SER A 60 -6.01 0.98 -4.58
CA SER A 60 -5.28 1.85 -3.68
C SER A 60 -6.15 2.41 -2.54
N ASP A 61 -7.45 2.63 -2.76
CA ASP A 61 -8.40 3.04 -1.73
C ASP A 61 -8.60 1.89 -0.70
N LEU A 62 -8.66 0.64 -1.18
CA LEU A 62 -8.75 -0.54 -0.32
C LEU A 62 -7.51 -0.67 0.58
N PHE A 63 -6.32 -0.47 0.02
CA PHE A 63 -5.08 -0.45 0.80
C PHE A 63 -5.10 0.67 1.84
N ASP A 64 -5.58 1.86 1.50
CA ASP A 64 -5.67 2.98 2.43
C ASP A 64 -6.66 2.70 3.57
N GLN A 65 -7.79 2.04 3.32
CA GLN A 65 -8.71 1.58 4.37
C GLN A 65 -8.03 0.59 5.31
N LYS A 66 -7.23 -0.34 4.75
CA LYS A 66 -6.44 -1.27 5.57
C LYS A 66 -5.46 -0.52 6.48
N TYR A 67 -4.76 0.49 5.96
CA TYR A 67 -3.84 1.29 6.78
C TYR A 67 -4.55 2.07 7.88
N LEU A 68 -5.77 2.56 7.68
CA LEU A 68 -6.58 3.17 8.75
C LEU A 68 -6.87 2.17 9.87
N ALA A 69 -7.36 0.99 9.51
CA ALA A 69 -7.64 -0.05 10.51
C ALA A 69 -6.37 -0.50 11.27
N LEU A 70 -5.24 -0.63 10.56
CA LEU A 70 -3.95 -0.96 11.16
C LEU A 70 -3.46 0.14 12.10
N GLN A 71 -3.68 1.41 11.75
CA GLN A 71 -3.32 2.54 12.61
C GLN A 71 -4.08 2.51 13.96
N GLU A 72 -5.35 2.12 13.94
CA GLU A 72 -6.17 1.99 15.15
C GLU A 72 -5.77 0.78 16.00
N ALA A 73 -5.38 -0.33 15.35
CA ALA A 73 -4.99 -1.57 16.02
C ALA A 73 -3.53 -1.59 16.49
N MET A 74 -2.71 -0.63 16.04
CA MET A 74 -1.28 -0.58 16.36
C MET A 74 -1.04 -0.13 17.80
N ASP A 75 -0.24 -0.88 18.55
CA ASP A 75 0.19 -0.47 19.88
C ASP A 75 1.01 0.83 19.81
N PRO A 76 0.56 1.91 20.46
CA PRO A 76 1.29 3.17 20.50
C PRO A 76 2.72 3.04 21.05
N ALA A 77 2.96 2.11 21.97
CA ALA A 77 4.26 1.88 22.61
C ALA A 77 5.25 1.08 21.74
N MET A 78 4.77 0.48 20.64
CA MET A 78 5.63 -0.27 19.71
C MET A 78 6.75 0.62 19.15
N PRO A 79 8.02 0.15 19.09
CA PRO A 79 9.12 0.88 18.45
C PRO A 79 8.83 1.23 17.00
N ALA A 80 9.38 2.35 16.51
CA ALA A 80 9.09 2.85 15.15
C ALA A 80 9.43 1.84 14.05
N MET A 81 10.55 1.13 14.14
CA MET A 81 10.91 0.08 13.19
C MET A 81 9.89 -1.06 13.19
N ASP A 82 9.46 -1.49 14.37
CA ASP A 82 8.48 -2.57 14.51
C ASP A 82 7.10 -2.16 13.95
N LYS A 83 6.71 -0.87 14.10
CA LYS A 83 5.51 -0.31 13.46
C LYS A 83 5.61 -0.40 11.93
N LEU A 84 6.75 -0.05 11.35
CA LEU A 84 6.97 -0.14 9.90
C LEU A 84 6.89 -1.58 9.41
N LEU A 85 7.56 -2.51 10.08
CA LEU A 85 7.53 -3.94 9.74
C LEU A 85 6.14 -4.56 9.96
N PHE A 86 5.41 -4.13 10.99
CA PHE A 86 4.03 -4.53 11.23
C PHE A 86 3.10 -4.11 10.07
N LEU A 87 3.21 -2.86 9.60
CA LEU A 87 2.42 -2.36 8.47
C LEU A 87 2.69 -3.18 7.21
N ASN A 88 3.96 -3.40 6.88
CA ASN A 88 4.36 -4.19 5.72
C ASN A 88 3.77 -5.60 5.79
N ARG A 89 3.98 -6.31 6.90
CA ARG A 89 3.49 -7.68 7.09
C ARG A 89 1.97 -7.77 6.97
N ALA A 90 1.25 -6.84 7.57
CA ALA A 90 -0.22 -6.84 7.55
C ALA A 90 -0.78 -6.55 6.16
N LEU A 91 -0.18 -5.60 5.42
CA LEU A 91 -0.56 -5.32 4.03
C LEU A 91 -0.26 -6.50 3.12
N PHE A 92 0.95 -7.05 3.18
CA PHE A 92 1.38 -8.12 2.29
C PHE A 92 0.59 -9.40 2.51
N ARG A 93 0.25 -9.71 3.77
CA ARG A 93 -0.67 -10.81 4.09
C ARG A 93 -2.06 -10.59 3.50
N MET A 94 -2.58 -9.35 3.54
CA MET A 94 -3.85 -9.03 2.90
C MET A 94 -3.77 -9.20 1.38
N ILE A 95 -2.70 -8.70 0.75
CA ILE A 95 -2.49 -8.84 -0.70
C ILE A 95 -2.45 -10.33 -1.08
N GLU A 96 -1.60 -11.11 -0.43
CA GLU A 96 -1.41 -12.54 -0.70
C GLU A 96 -2.71 -13.35 -0.58
N ASN A 97 -3.57 -12.99 0.40
CA ASN A 97 -4.81 -13.75 0.67
C ASN A 97 -6.06 -13.21 -0.03
N SER A 98 -6.06 -11.97 -0.51
CA SER A 98 -7.30 -11.29 -0.92
C SER A 98 -7.22 -10.56 -2.26
N VAL A 99 -6.03 -10.48 -2.85
CA VAL A 99 -5.83 -9.83 -4.15
C VAL A 99 -5.26 -10.84 -5.11
N SER A 100 -5.94 -11.09 -6.24
CA SER A 100 -5.36 -11.96 -7.26
C SER A 100 -4.07 -11.34 -7.81
N MET A 101 -3.09 -12.16 -8.11
CA MET A 101 -1.81 -11.72 -8.66
C MET A 101 -2.01 -10.97 -9.98
N ASP A 102 -2.95 -11.42 -10.83
CA ASP A 102 -3.29 -10.75 -12.09
C ASP A 102 -3.77 -9.32 -11.86
N LEU A 103 -4.66 -9.09 -10.90
CA LEU A 103 -5.12 -7.75 -10.53
C LEU A 103 -3.99 -6.85 -10.02
N LEU A 104 -3.10 -7.41 -9.21
CA LEU A 104 -1.94 -6.66 -8.70
C LEU A 104 -0.98 -6.30 -9.83
N ALA A 105 -0.66 -7.25 -10.70
CA ALA A 105 0.21 -7.04 -11.85
C ALA A 105 -0.35 -5.97 -12.80
N ARG A 106 -1.66 -5.99 -13.05
CA ARG A 106 -2.36 -4.96 -13.86
C ARG A 106 -2.31 -3.60 -13.20
N LEU A 107 -2.59 -3.52 -11.90
CA LEU A 107 -2.44 -2.25 -11.18
C LEU A 107 -1.03 -1.68 -11.34
N LEU A 108 0.00 -2.50 -11.13
CA LEU A 108 1.40 -2.07 -11.28
C LEU A 108 1.72 -1.65 -12.72
N SER A 109 1.26 -2.42 -13.72
CA SER A 109 1.46 -2.11 -15.14
C SER A 109 0.78 -0.81 -15.55
N THR A 110 -0.46 -0.58 -15.12
CA THR A 110 -1.16 0.68 -15.43
C THR A 110 -0.43 1.90 -14.87
N GLN A 111 0.20 1.78 -13.69
CA GLN A 111 0.99 2.87 -13.11
C GLN A 111 2.26 3.20 -13.92
N LEU A 112 2.78 2.25 -14.70
CA LEU A 112 3.94 2.47 -15.58
C LEU A 112 3.55 3.18 -16.88
N VAL A 113 2.41 2.79 -17.47
CA VAL A 113 2.02 3.24 -18.81
C VAL A 113 1.06 4.44 -18.80
N THR A 114 0.46 4.80 -17.67
CA THR A 114 -0.48 5.90 -17.60
C THR A 114 0.16 7.26 -17.90
N ASN A 115 -0.54 8.07 -18.68
CA ASN A 115 -0.21 9.48 -18.86
C ASN A 115 -0.88 10.40 -17.81
N GLY A 116 -1.74 9.82 -16.96
CA GLY A 116 -2.47 10.51 -15.90
C GLY A 116 -1.78 10.42 -14.54
N GLU A 117 -2.57 10.60 -13.49
CA GLU A 117 -2.08 10.50 -12.11
C GLU A 117 -1.67 9.07 -11.76
N ARG A 118 -0.51 8.95 -11.13
CA ARG A 118 -0.03 7.68 -10.56
C ARG A 118 -0.49 7.55 -9.11
N HIS A 119 -1.66 6.95 -8.91
CA HIS A 119 -2.28 6.84 -7.59
C HIS A 119 -1.39 6.20 -6.53
N LEU A 120 -0.54 5.23 -6.91
CA LEU A 120 0.42 4.61 -5.98
C LEU A 120 1.52 5.57 -5.51
N LEU A 121 1.73 6.68 -6.21
CA LEU A 121 2.70 7.71 -5.85
C LEU A 121 2.06 8.97 -5.25
N ASP A 122 0.75 9.00 -5.07
CA ASP A 122 0.08 10.16 -4.46
C ASP A 122 0.45 10.28 -2.98
N HIS A 123 1.28 11.28 -2.68
CA HIS A 123 1.75 11.58 -1.32
C HIS A 123 0.65 12.06 -0.36
N LYS A 124 -0.56 12.35 -0.85
CA LYS A 124 -1.72 12.70 -0.01
C LYS A 124 -2.40 11.49 0.59
N ARG A 125 -2.12 10.28 0.09
CA ARG A 125 -2.70 9.04 0.59
C ARG A 125 -2.39 8.81 2.07
N ILE A 126 -3.27 8.08 2.74
CA ILE A 126 -3.16 7.69 4.15
C ILE A 126 -1.86 6.94 4.39
N TYR A 127 -1.49 6.03 3.49
CA TYR A 127 -0.22 5.32 3.48
C TYR A 127 0.98 6.25 3.74
N TYR A 128 1.18 7.25 2.88
CA TYR A 128 2.32 8.16 3.01
C TYR A 128 2.26 9.05 4.25
N ARG A 129 1.06 9.43 4.69
CA ARG A 129 0.88 10.22 5.92
C ARG A 129 1.23 9.41 7.15
N LEU A 130 0.82 8.14 7.19
CA LEU A 130 1.11 7.22 8.29
C LEU A 130 2.61 6.94 8.39
N LEU A 131 3.27 6.63 7.27
CA LEU A 131 4.72 6.43 7.24
C LEU A 131 5.49 7.66 7.73
N ARG A 132 5.15 8.87 7.23
CA ARG A 132 5.79 10.11 7.69
C ARG A 132 5.65 10.31 9.20
N ARG A 133 4.48 10.03 9.74
CA ARG A 133 4.24 10.17 11.17
C ARG A 133 5.11 9.20 11.97
N ILE A 134 5.09 7.92 11.64
CA ILE A 134 5.87 6.89 12.35
C ILE A 134 7.36 7.21 12.30
N ILE A 135 7.88 7.59 11.13
CA ILE A 135 9.29 7.91 10.94
C ILE A 135 9.67 9.17 11.70
N ALA A 136 8.87 10.24 11.64
CA ALA A 136 9.13 11.49 12.37
C ALA A 136 9.12 11.29 13.89
N GLU A 137 8.12 10.55 14.42
CA GLU A 137 8.06 10.18 15.82
C GLU A 137 9.26 9.32 16.24
N GLY A 138 9.65 8.35 15.41
CA GLY A 138 10.82 7.48 15.66
C GLY A 138 12.13 8.26 15.66
N GLN A 139 12.32 9.24 14.78
CA GLN A 139 13.48 10.13 14.79
C GLN A 139 13.49 11.03 16.03
N ALA A 140 12.35 11.62 16.39
CA ALA A 140 12.23 12.46 17.58
C ALA A 140 12.53 11.69 18.87
N ALA A 141 12.17 10.40 18.92
CA ALA A 141 12.45 9.51 20.04
C ALA A 141 13.87 8.88 20.00
N GLY A 142 14.69 9.18 19.00
CA GLY A 142 16.03 8.57 18.84
C GLY A 142 16.02 7.09 18.45
N GLN A 143 14.86 6.54 18.07
CA GLN A 143 14.70 5.15 17.64
C GLN A 143 15.12 4.94 16.18
N LEU A 144 15.05 5.99 15.37
CA LEU A 144 15.46 5.99 13.97
C LEU A 144 16.55 7.03 13.73
N SER A 145 17.39 6.74 12.74
CA SER A 145 18.50 7.59 12.34
C SER A 145 18.05 9.00 11.90
N GLN A 146 18.76 10.02 12.35
CA GLN A 146 18.55 11.41 11.92
C GLN A 146 19.42 11.78 10.71
N GLY A 147 20.24 10.87 10.20
CA GLY A 147 21.11 11.09 9.05
C GLY A 147 20.37 11.21 7.70
N ARG A 148 19.07 10.90 7.68
CA ARG A 148 18.22 11.03 6.49
C ARG A 148 16.96 11.84 6.83
N SER A 149 16.42 12.54 5.85
CA SER A 149 15.14 13.22 6.01
C SER A 149 13.98 12.20 6.12
N VAL A 150 12.91 12.59 6.84
CA VAL A 150 11.67 11.78 6.92
C VAL A 150 11.16 11.41 5.52
N ASN A 151 11.16 12.37 4.59
CA ASN A 151 10.66 12.13 3.23
C ASN A 151 11.53 11.14 2.43
N ASP A 152 12.85 11.18 2.63
CA ASP A 152 13.75 10.22 1.98
C ASP A 152 13.52 8.81 2.53
N MET A 153 13.40 8.65 3.84
CA MET A 153 13.09 7.36 4.46
C MET A 153 11.73 6.81 4.00
N VAL A 154 10.70 7.65 3.92
CA VAL A 154 9.40 7.26 3.36
C VAL A 154 9.53 6.79 1.92
N LYS A 155 10.31 7.50 1.09
CA LYS A 155 10.56 7.12 -0.31
C LYS A 155 11.25 5.76 -0.41
N VAL A 156 12.28 5.53 0.41
CA VAL A 156 13.02 4.25 0.44
C VAL A 156 12.09 3.13 0.87
N TYR A 157 11.34 3.29 1.97
CA TYR A 157 10.38 2.28 2.43
C TYR A 157 9.37 1.90 1.33
N ALA A 158 8.72 2.90 0.73
CA ALA A 158 7.75 2.68 -0.34
C ALA A 158 8.37 2.07 -1.61
N LEU A 159 9.64 2.38 -1.91
CA LEU A 159 10.39 1.76 -3.01
C LEU A 159 10.61 0.26 -2.74
N CYS A 160 11.04 -0.11 -1.53
CA CYS A 160 11.27 -1.50 -1.16
C CYS A 160 9.98 -2.33 -1.23
N GLU A 161 8.86 -1.82 -0.73
CA GLU A 161 7.57 -2.50 -0.85
C GLU A 161 7.16 -2.72 -2.31
N ARG A 162 7.26 -1.69 -3.14
CA ARG A 162 6.95 -1.82 -4.58
C ARG A 162 7.87 -2.79 -5.30
N ALA A 163 9.16 -2.79 -4.96
CA ALA A 163 10.12 -3.73 -5.54
C ALA A 163 9.75 -5.18 -5.22
N LEU A 164 9.38 -5.48 -3.97
CA LEU A 164 8.94 -6.82 -3.56
C LEU A 164 7.64 -7.24 -4.26
N LEU A 165 6.66 -6.35 -4.37
CA LEU A 165 5.40 -6.63 -5.06
C LEU A 165 5.62 -6.86 -6.57
N TYR A 166 6.48 -6.05 -7.18
CA TYR A 166 6.82 -6.17 -8.60
C TYR A 166 7.53 -7.49 -8.88
N ASP A 167 8.54 -7.82 -8.09
CA ASP A 167 9.27 -9.08 -8.20
C ASP A 167 8.36 -10.30 -8.00
N TRP A 168 7.49 -10.25 -7.00
CA TRP A 168 6.50 -11.31 -6.76
C TRP A 168 5.58 -11.54 -7.96
N CYS A 169 5.11 -10.46 -8.61
CA CYS A 169 4.32 -10.57 -9.83
C CYS A 169 5.15 -11.12 -11.01
N LEU A 170 6.41 -10.72 -11.16
CA LEU A 170 7.30 -11.27 -12.20
C LEU A 170 7.55 -12.76 -12.05
N CYS A 171 7.68 -13.22 -10.80
CA CYS A 171 7.87 -14.63 -10.46
C CYS A 171 6.56 -15.44 -10.45
N GLY A 172 5.45 -14.89 -10.94
CA GLY A 172 4.18 -15.62 -11.00
C GLY A 172 3.62 -16.00 -9.63
N GLY A 173 4.01 -15.35 -8.54
CA GLY A 173 3.56 -15.68 -7.18
C GLY A 173 4.19 -16.95 -6.61
N GLU A 174 5.31 -17.42 -7.14
CA GLU A 174 5.92 -18.74 -6.80
C GLU A 174 6.39 -18.85 -5.34
N TYR A 175 6.52 -17.73 -4.61
CA TYR A 175 6.95 -17.75 -3.22
C TYR A 175 5.95 -17.05 -2.30
N PRO A 176 5.91 -17.41 -0.98
CA PRO A 176 5.03 -16.75 -0.03
C PRO A 176 5.49 -15.30 0.20
N LEU A 177 4.72 -14.34 -0.33
CA LEU A 177 5.06 -12.91 -0.35
C LEU A 177 5.30 -12.36 1.06
N CYS A 178 4.38 -12.64 1.98
CA CYS A 178 4.43 -12.11 3.34
C CYS A 178 5.69 -12.60 4.09
N ASP A 179 6.02 -13.88 3.98
CA ASP A 179 7.17 -14.47 4.66
C ASP A 179 8.49 -14.03 4.04
N TYR A 180 8.53 -13.91 2.70
CA TYR A 180 9.71 -13.41 2.01
C TYR A 180 9.98 -11.94 2.38
N ALA A 181 8.97 -11.10 2.31
CA ALA A 181 9.07 -9.70 2.67
C ALA A 181 9.48 -9.51 4.14
N ALA A 182 8.95 -10.32 5.07
CA ALA A 182 9.32 -10.27 6.49
C ALA A 182 10.81 -10.51 6.73
N ARG A 183 11.47 -11.30 5.86
CA ARG A 183 12.92 -11.52 5.90
C ARG A 183 13.71 -10.39 5.23
N GLN A 184 13.20 -9.84 4.13
CA GLN A 184 13.94 -8.84 3.33
C GLN A 184 13.83 -7.42 3.87
N MET A 185 12.64 -7.03 4.34
CA MET A 185 12.41 -5.64 4.80
C MET A 185 13.38 -5.17 5.88
N PRO A 186 13.72 -5.95 6.92
CA PRO A 186 14.72 -5.53 7.89
C PRO A 186 16.10 -5.22 7.28
N HIS A 187 16.49 -5.96 6.24
CA HIS A 187 17.75 -5.72 5.53
C HIS A 187 17.70 -4.45 4.70
N PHE A 188 16.60 -4.20 4.00
CA PHE A 188 16.41 -2.98 3.20
C PHE A 188 16.35 -1.72 4.06
N LEU A 189 15.89 -1.85 5.31
CA LEU A 189 15.72 -0.74 6.24
C LEU A 189 16.84 -0.64 7.28
N CYS A 190 17.92 -1.38 7.13
CA CYS A 190 19.03 -1.37 8.12
C CYS A 190 19.58 0.03 8.38
N ASP A 191 19.68 0.87 7.34
CA ASP A 191 20.12 2.27 7.44
C ASP A 191 19.12 3.21 8.15
N PHE A 192 17.93 2.71 8.48
CA PHE A 192 16.95 3.46 9.26
C PHE A 192 17.29 3.46 10.76
N LEU A 193 18.09 2.50 11.19
CA LEU A 193 18.54 2.43 12.58
C LEU A 193 19.63 3.45 12.85
N PRO A 194 19.70 4.01 14.06
CA PRO A 194 20.83 4.86 14.44
C PRO A 194 22.12 4.05 14.39
N PRO A 195 23.26 4.69 14.06
CA PRO A 195 24.54 4.01 14.11
C PRO A 195 24.77 3.46 15.53
N PRO A 196 25.43 2.31 15.66
CA PRO A 196 25.77 1.78 16.99
C PRO A 196 26.55 2.86 17.74
N SER A 197 26.09 3.16 18.99
CA SER A 197 26.79 4.09 19.85
C SER A 197 28.24 3.61 20.02
N SER A 198 29.20 4.39 19.53
CA SER A 198 30.60 4.16 19.84
C SER A 198 30.74 4.24 21.35
N LYS A 199 30.88 3.10 22.02
CA LYS A 199 31.32 3.08 23.40
C LYS A 199 32.69 3.78 23.38
N ASN A 200 32.73 5.03 23.83
CA ASN A 200 33.98 5.69 24.17
C ASN A 200 34.70 4.77 25.14
N GLY A 201 35.72 4.08 24.66
CA GLY A 201 36.68 3.45 25.49
C GLY A 201 37.37 4.58 26.28
N SER A 202 36.91 4.83 27.49
CA SER A 202 37.68 5.52 28.48
C SER A 202 38.91 4.65 28.76
N GLY A 203 39.95 4.92 27.98
CA GLY A 203 41.30 4.45 28.29
C GLY A 203 41.73 5.12 29.58
N GLU A 204 41.50 4.47 30.68
CA GLU A 204 42.36 4.67 31.86
C GLU A 204 43.75 4.19 31.46
N ASN A 205 44.64 5.12 31.35
CA ASN A 205 46.08 4.83 31.28
C ASN A 205 46.62 4.93 32.71
N PRO A 206 47.36 3.92 33.20
CA PRO A 206 47.96 3.95 34.53
C PRO A 206 49.19 4.91 34.62
#